data_b6edc0f04f969fbcf13b345d6b88cff1
#
_entry.id   b6edc0f04f969fbcf13b345d6b88cff1
#
_cell.length_a   1.000
_cell.length_b   1.000
_cell.length_c   1.000
_cell.angle_alpha   90.00
_cell.angle_beta   90.00
_cell.angle_gamma   90.00
#
_symmetry.space_group_name_H-M   'P 1'
#
loop_
_entity.id
_entity.type
_entity.pdbx_description
1 polymer ?
#
loop_
_entity_poly.entity_id
_entity_poly.type
_entity_poly.pdbx_seq_one_letter_code
_entity_poly.pdbx_strand_id
1 'polypeptide(L)'
;MDDRATFDKMFNEWYAQFVYFAYYFINDAEVCRDIVSDAFEYLWRNYEKIEEATAKTYLYTIIRTRCIDYLRKQNIHEEYVEFTAQLTDKMIEGDSQNSDSRVLRIREAMKKLTPYNYHILEACYIHN
;
A
#
# COMPACT_ATOMS: atom_id res chain seq x y z
N MET A 1 -1.97 17.58 -12.91
CA MET A 1 -2.94 17.87 -11.83
C MET A 1 -2.93 19.37 -11.63
N ASP A 2 -4.06 19.95 -11.56
CA ASP A 2 -4.11 21.40 -11.62
C ASP A 2 -4.89 22.08 -10.50
N ASP A 3 -5.44 21.36 -9.55
CA ASP A 3 -6.08 22.01 -8.45
C ASP A 3 -6.36 21.12 -7.24
N ARG A 4 -6.77 21.78 -6.16
CA ARG A 4 -7.12 21.13 -4.91
C ARG A 4 -8.35 20.22 -5.04
N ALA A 5 -9.28 20.55 -5.91
CA ALA A 5 -10.48 19.73 -6.10
C ALA A 5 -10.11 18.35 -6.64
N THR A 6 -9.18 18.28 -7.58
CA THR A 6 -8.67 17.02 -8.11
C THR A 6 -7.98 16.21 -7.00
N PHE A 7 -7.16 16.86 -6.20
CA PHE A 7 -6.49 16.20 -5.07
C PHE A 7 -7.50 15.67 -4.06
N ASP A 8 -8.47 16.47 -3.68
CA ASP A 8 -9.50 16.06 -2.72
C ASP A 8 -10.28 14.85 -3.23
N LYS A 9 -10.57 14.81 -4.53
CA LYS A 9 -11.24 13.68 -5.14
C LYS A 9 -10.39 12.42 -5.04
N MET A 10 -9.09 12.51 -5.35
CA MET A 10 -8.16 11.39 -5.21
C MET A 10 -8.10 10.89 -3.77
N PHE A 11 -8.01 11.82 -2.83
CA PHE A 11 -7.96 11.49 -1.41
C PHE A 11 -9.21 10.72 -0.99
N ASN A 12 -10.38 11.24 -1.33
CA ASN A 12 -11.65 10.62 -0.95
C ASN A 12 -11.85 9.24 -1.60
N GLU A 13 -11.43 9.08 -2.85
CA GLU A 13 -11.59 7.82 -3.57
C GLU A 13 -10.58 6.75 -3.15
N TRP A 14 -9.36 7.16 -2.83
CA TRP A 14 -8.24 6.22 -2.69
C TRP A 14 -7.77 6.01 -1.26
N TYR A 15 -8.12 6.87 -0.31
CA TYR A 15 -7.55 6.82 1.03
C TYR A 15 -7.76 5.45 1.68
N ALA A 16 -8.99 4.98 1.72
CA ALA A 16 -9.30 3.70 2.35
C ALA A 16 -8.57 2.54 1.65
N GLN A 17 -8.52 2.57 0.34
CA GLN A 17 -7.84 1.55 -0.46
C GLN A 17 -6.36 1.48 -0.09
N PHE A 18 -5.70 2.62 0.07
CA PHE A 18 -4.29 2.64 0.43
C PHE A 18 -4.05 2.24 1.88
N VAL A 19 -4.96 2.57 2.78
CA VAL A 19 -4.85 2.09 4.16
C VAL A 19 -4.92 0.56 4.19
N TYR A 20 -5.83 -0.05 3.45
CA TYR A 20 -5.88 -1.51 3.33
C TYR A 20 -4.60 -2.07 2.73
N PHE A 21 -4.04 -1.41 1.74
CA PHE A 21 -2.76 -1.81 1.17
C PHE A 21 -1.65 -1.82 2.23
N ALA A 22 -1.58 -0.79 3.07
CA ALA A 22 -0.59 -0.71 4.13
C ALA A 22 -0.75 -1.83 5.17
N TYR A 23 -1.96 -2.31 5.37
CA TYR A 23 -2.22 -3.42 6.29
C TYR A 23 -1.55 -4.73 5.88
N TYR A 24 -1.21 -4.89 4.61
CA TYR A 24 -0.42 -6.05 4.19
C TYR A 24 0.96 -6.10 4.81
N PHE A 25 1.44 -4.95 5.27
CA PHE A 25 2.76 -4.85 5.89
C PHE A 25 2.65 -4.76 7.41
N ILE A 26 1.75 -3.96 7.93
CA ILE A 26 1.77 -3.48 9.31
C ILE A 26 0.40 -3.73 9.95
N ASN A 27 0.39 -4.48 11.05
CA ASN A 27 -0.86 -4.78 11.78
C ASN A 27 -1.14 -3.72 12.84
N ASP A 28 -1.18 -2.46 12.43
CA ASP A 28 -1.47 -1.33 13.30
C ASP A 28 -2.18 -0.26 12.48
N ALA A 29 -3.47 -0.08 12.76
CA ALA A 29 -4.31 0.84 12.01
C ALA A 29 -3.80 2.28 12.05
N GLU A 30 -3.34 2.71 13.21
CA GLU A 30 -2.86 4.08 13.38
C GLU A 30 -1.60 4.33 12.57
N VAL A 31 -0.65 3.40 12.61
CA VAL A 31 0.58 3.50 11.82
C VAL A 31 0.25 3.51 10.33
N CYS A 32 -0.66 2.64 9.88
CA CYS A 32 -1.07 2.59 8.48
C CYS A 32 -1.68 3.91 8.03
N ARG A 33 -2.56 4.48 8.83
CA ARG A 33 -3.17 5.78 8.50
C ARG A 33 -2.14 6.90 8.46
N ASP A 34 -1.18 6.90 9.38
CA ASP A 34 -0.12 7.90 9.39
C ASP A 34 0.73 7.81 8.13
N ILE A 35 1.11 6.60 7.73
CA ILE A 35 1.91 6.40 6.52
C ILE A 35 1.15 6.86 5.28
N VAL A 36 -0.12 6.49 5.17
CA VAL A 36 -0.94 6.87 4.02
C VAL A 36 -1.16 8.38 3.98
N SER A 37 -1.44 8.98 5.13
CA SER A 37 -1.63 10.44 5.21
C SER A 37 -0.36 11.19 4.82
N ASP A 38 0.80 10.71 5.27
CA ASP A 38 2.09 11.30 4.88
C ASP A 38 2.34 11.16 3.38
N ALA A 39 1.95 10.04 2.79
CA ALA A 39 2.10 9.84 1.34
C ALA A 39 1.25 10.83 0.55
N PHE A 40 -0.01 11.06 0.97
CA PHE A 40 -0.86 12.04 0.32
C PHE A 40 -0.34 13.47 0.51
N GLU A 41 0.21 13.78 1.69
CA GLU A 41 0.82 15.08 1.92
C GLU A 41 2.01 15.28 0.99
N TYR A 42 2.82 14.25 0.81
CA TYR A 42 3.96 14.31 -0.11
C TYR A 42 3.49 14.51 -1.55
N LEU A 43 2.42 13.83 -1.95
CA LEU A 43 1.81 14.03 -3.26
C LEU A 43 1.37 15.48 -3.43
N TRP A 44 0.73 16.05 -2.42
CA TRP A 44 0.26 17.44 -2.48
C TRP A 44 1.42 18.43 -2.63
N ARG A 45 2.51 18.21 -1.90
CA ARG A 45 3.69 19.09 -2.01
C ARG A 45 4.37 19.03 -3.37
N ASN A 46 4.26 17.90 -4.05
CA ASN A 46 4.87 17.68 -5.36
C ASN A 46 3.83 17.67 -6.47
N TYR A 47 2.68 18.22 -6.19
CA TYR A 47 1.50 18.16 -7.05
C TYR A 47 1.78 18.60 -8.49
N GLU A 48 2.50 19.68 -8.66
CA GLU A 48 2.80 20.23 -9.98
C GLU A 48 3.74 19.36 -10.80
N LYS A 49 4.51 18.49 -10.13
CA LYS A 49 5.51 17.64 -10.77
C LYS A 49 4.98 16.25 -11.12
N ILE A 50 3.79 15.90 -10.65
CA ILE A 50 3.24 14.57 -10.80
C ILE A 50 2.02 14.62 -11.69
N GLU A 51 1.99 13.74 -12.70
CA GLU A 51 0.85 13.63 -13.59
C GLU A 51 -0.28 12.84 -12.93
N GLU A 52 -1.51 13.25 -13.18
CA GLU A 52 -2.69 12.58 -12.63
C GLU A 52 -2.72 11.09 -13.00
N ALA A 53 -2.34 10.76 -14.22
CA ALA A 53 -2.34 9.38 -14.70
C ALA A 53 -1.40 8.47 -13.92
N THR A 54 -0.33 9.01 -13.33
CA THR A 54 0.65 8.23 -12.59
C THR A 54 0.56 8.42 -11.07
N ALA A 55 -0.35 9.26 -10.60
CA ALA A 55 -0.46 9.59 -9.18
C ALA A 55 -0.72 8.36 -8.30
N LYS A 56 -1.57 7.47 -8.76
CA LYS A 56 -1.94 6.28 -8.00
C LYS A 56 -0.74 5.33 -7.83
N THR A 57 -0.02 5.07 -8.91
CA THR A 57 1.21 4.26 -8.86
C THR A 57 2.27 4.91 -7.97
N TYR A 58 2.38 6.22 -8.04
CA TYR A 58 3.29 7.00 -7.21
C TYR A 58 2.98 6.80 -5.73
N LEU A 59 1.71 6.88 -5.35
CA LEU A 59 1.29 6.66 -3.96
C LEU A 59 1.57 5.24 -3.50
N TYR A 60 1.29 4.23 -4.32
CA TYR A 60 1.62 2.85 -3.99
C TYR A 60 3.11 2.68 -3.69
N THR A 61 3.95 3.29 -4.52
CA THR A 61 5.41 3.18 -4.37
C THR A 61 5.88 3.83 -3.07
N ILE A 62 5.37 5.02 -2.75
CA ILE A 62 5.74 5.71 -1.51
C ILE A 62 5.30 4.90 -0.29
N ILE A 63 4.05 4.45 -0.29
CA ILE A 63 3.48 3.72 0.84
C ILE A 63 4.22 2.41 1.05
N ARG A 64 4.48 1.67 -0.03
CA ARG A 64 5.26 0.44 0.03
C ARG A 64 6.63 0.67 0.65
N THR A 65 7.34 1.68 0.17
CA THR A 65 8.69 1.99 0.67
C THR A 65 8.66 2.32 2.16
N ARG A 66 7.72 3.15 2.58
CA ARG A 66 7.60 3.54 3.99
C ARG A 66 7.20 2.38 4.89
N CYS A 67 6.33 1.49 4.41
CA CYS A 67 5.94 0.31 5.17
C CYS A 67 7.12 -0.64 5.35
N ILE A 68 7.89 -0.88 4.30
CA ILE A 68 9.07 -1.74 4.36
C ILE A 68 10.11 -1.17 5.33
N ASP A 69 10.34 0.14 5.27
CA ASP A 69 11.25 0.80 6.22
C ASP A 69 10.78 0.65 7.66
N TYR A 70 9.47 0.79 7.89
CA TYR A 70 8.91 0.59 9.22
C TYR A 70 9.17 -0.82 9.73
N LEU A 71 8.92 -1.84 8.89
CA LEU A 71 9.14 -3.23 9.27
C LEU A 71 10.60 -3.49 9.62
N ARG A 72 11.53 -2.95 8.85
CA ARG A 72 12.96 -3.12 9.11
C ARG A 72 13.36 -2.44 10.42
N LYS A 73 12.81 -1.29 10.72
CA LYS A 73 13.06 -0.59 11.99
C LYS A 73 12.51 -1.34 13.19
N GLN A 74 11.47 -2.14 12.99
CA GLN A 74 10.89 -2.96 14.05
C GLN A 74 11.56 -4.32 14.18
N ASN A 75 12.67 -4.55 13.46
CA ASN A 75 13.41 -5.82 13.46
C ASN A 75 12.52 -7.01 13.03
N ILE A 76 11.61 -6.76 12.12
CA ILE A 76 10.78 -7.83 11.55
C ILE A 76 11.66 -8.73 10.68
N HIS A 77 11.37 -10.03 10.70
CA HIS A 77 12.15 -11.04 10.01
C HIS A 77 12.32 -10.70 8.51
N GLU A 78 13.56 -10.72 8.02
CA GLU A 78 13.86 -10.26 6.67
C GLU A 78 13.15 -11.08 5.58
N GLU A 79 12.91 -12.36 5.80
CA GLU A 79 12.15 -13.17 4.84
C GLU A 79 10.74 -12.65 4.65
N TYR A 80 10.10 -12.23 5.73
CA TYR A 80 8.77 -11.63 5.65
C TYR A 80 8.80 -10.29 4.91
N VAL A 81 9.79 -9.46 5.21
CA VAL A 81 9.96 -8.17 4.54
C VAL A 81 10.15 -8.38 3.04
N GLU A 82 11.04 -9.30 2.66
CA GLU A 82 11.31 -9.60 1.26
C GLU A 82 10.07 -10.13 0.55
N PHE A 83 9.33 -11.01 1.21
CA PHE A 83 8.10 -11.55 0.66
C PHE A 83 7.08 -10.45 0.37
N THR A 84 6.84 -9.57 1.35
CA THR A 84 5.88 -8.48 1.18
C THR A 84 6.33 -7.49 0.11
N ALA A 85 7.63 -7.25 0.01
CA ALA A 85 8.17 -6.38 -1.03
C ALA A 85 7.87 -6.93 -2.42
N GLN A 86 8.10 -8.22 -2.63
CA GLN A 86 7.84 -8.87 -3.92
C GLN A 86 6.35 -8.92 -4.24
N LEU A 87 5.54 -9.26 -3.26
CA LEU A 87 4.08 -9.30 -3.43
C LEU A 87 3.53 -7.95 -3.85
N THR A 88 3.97 -6.89 -3.18
CA THR A 88 3.47 -5.55 -3.45
C THR A 88 3.97 -4.97 -4.77
N ASP A 89 5.15 -5.38 -5.22
CA ASP A 89 5.60 -5.01 -6.58
C ASP A 89 4.63 -5.54 -7.63
N LYS A 90 4.20 -6.78 -7.48
CA LYS A 90 3.23 -7.38 -8.40
C LYS A 90 1.89 -6.68 -8.34
N MET A 91 1.47 -6.26 -7.16
CA MET A 91 0.22 -5.53 -6.97
C MET A 91 0.27 -4.18 -7.70
N ILE A 92 1.37 -3.46 -7.60
CA ILE A 92 1.54 -2.17 -8.24
C ILE A 92 1.49 -2.33 -9.76
N GLU A 93 2.19 -3.32 -10.31
CA GLU A 93 2.19 -3.61 -11.72
C GLU A 93 0.80 -3.96 -12.24
N GLY A 94 0.05 -4.76 -11.46
CA GLY A 94 -1.28 -5.19 -11.85
C GLY A 94 -2.33 -4.10 -11.79
N ASP A 95 -2.15 -3.10 -10.93
CA ASP A 95 -3.15 -2.06 -10.71
C ASP A 95 -3.39 -1.18 -11.94
N SER A 96 -2.40 -1.07 -12.81
CA SER A 96 -2.54 -0.30 -14.03
C SER A 96 -3.48 -0.95 -15.05
N GLN A 97 -3.85 -2.21 -14.84
CA GLN A 97 -4.66 -2.97 -15.78
C GLN A 97 -6.09 -3.21 -15.29
N ASN A 98 -6.26 -3.68 -14.04
CA ASN A 98 -7.59 -4.05 -13.54
C ASN A 98 -7.56 -4.22 -12.02
N SER A 99 -8.39 -3.45 -11.32
CA SER A 99 -8.46 -3.53 -9.86
C SER A 99 -9.01 -4.87 -9.35
N ASP A 100 -9.89 -5.51 -10.10
CA ASP A 100 -10.45 -6.81 -9.70
C ASP A 100 -9.39 -7.91 -9.77
N SER A 101 -8.54 -7.86 -10.78
CA SER A 101 -7.41 -8.80 -10.90
C SER A 101 -6.46 -8.69 -9.72
N ARG A 102 -6.29 -7.49 -9.19
CA ARG A 102 -5.43 -7.27 -8.04
C ARG A 102 -5.94 -8.01 -6.80
N VAL A 103 -7.23 -7.94 -6.54
CA VAL A 103 -7.84 -8.63 -5.38
C VAL A 103 -7.62 -10.14 -5.50
N LEU A 104 -7.81 -10.71 -6.68
CA LEU A 104 -7.59 -12.14 -6.90
C LEU A 104 -6.12 -12.51 -6.69
N ARG A 105 -5.19 -11.71 -7.17
CA ARG A 105 -3.75 -11.95 -6.98
C ARG A 105 -3.35 -11.95 -5.52
N ILE A 106 -3.91 -11.02 -4.75
CA ILE A 106 -3.65 -10.95 -3.31
C ILE A 106 -4.10 -12.23 -2.63
N ARG A 107 -5.31 -12.70 -2.92
CA ARG A 107 -5.85 -13.93 -2.34
C ARG A 107 -5.01 -15.15 -2.68
N GLU A 108 -4.58 -15.26 -3.94
CA GLU A 108 -3.73 -16.35 -4.35
C GLU A 108 -2.37 -16.33 -3.68
N ALA A 109 -1.78 -15.13 -3.56
CA ALA A 109 -0.50 -14.98 -2.89
C ALA A 109 -0.60 -15.37 -1.41
N MET A 110 -1.69 -14.98 -0.75
CA MET A 110 -1.92 -15.34 0.65
C MET A 110 -1.98 -16.85 0.86
N LYS A 111 -2.56 -17.59 -0.09
CA LYS A 111 -2.64 -19.05 -0.02
C LYS A 111 -1.28 -19.73 -0.12
N LYS A 112 -0.29 -19.06 -0.69
CA LYS A 112 1.07 -19.59 -0.87
C LYS A 112 1.99 -19.28 0.29
N LEU A 113 1.51 -18.54 1.29
CA LEU A 113 2.31 -18.15 2.44
C LEU A 113 2.53 -19.33 3.38
N THR A 114 3.65 -19.27 4.12
CA THR A 114 3.83 -20.17 5.26
C THR A 114 2.72 -19.89 6.27
N PRO A 115 2.34 -20.86 7.12
CA PRO A 115 1.30 -20.63 8.11
C PRO A 115 1.53 -19.38 8.96
N TYR A 116 2.77 -19.11 9.33
CA TYR A 116 3.10 -17.94 10.14
C TYR A 116 2.82 -16.64 9.39
N ASN A 117 3.33 -16.53 8.17
CA ASN A 117 3.14 -15.31 7.36
C ASN A 117 1.69 -15.11 6.97
N TYR A 118 1.00 -16.20 6.62
CA TYR A 118 -0.42 -16.15 6.31
C TYR A 118 -1.22 -15.59 7.48
N HIS A 119 -0.93 -16.07 8.69
CA HIS A 119 -1.62 -15.63 9.88
C HIS A 119 -1.42 -14.12 10.14
N ILE A 120 -0.21 -13.62 9.95
CA ILE A 120 0.08 -12.20 10.11
C ILE A 120 -0.71 -11.37 9.09
N LEU A 121 -0.67 -11.75 7.83
CA LEU A 121 -1.37 -11.01 6.78
C LEU A 121 -2.89 -11.10 6.94
N GLU A 122 -3.40 -12.25 7.35
CA GLU A 122 -4.81 -12.42 7.63
C GLU A 122 -5.27 -11.47 8.75
N ALA A 123 -4.48 -11.37 9.82
CA ALA A 123 -4.79 -10.46 10.92
C ALA A 123 -4.79 -9.01 10.43
N CYS A 124 -3.82 -8.62 9.61
CA CYS A 124 -3.76 -7.27 9.05
C CYS A 124 -4.94 -6.95 8.14
N TYR A 125 -5.39 -7.95 7.37
CA TYR A 125 -6.44 -7.76 6.38
C TYR A 125 -7.84 -7.83 6.99
N ILE A 126 -8.06 -8.75 7.92
CA ILE A 126 -9.39 -9.05 8.44
C ILE A 126 -9.74 -8.25 9.69
N HIS A 127 -8.77 -7.95 10.53
CA HIS A 127 -8.99 -7.32 11.83
C HIS A 127 -8.74 -5.81 11.83
N ASN A 128 -8.96 -5.18 10.75
CA ASN A 128 -8.83 -3.72 10.70
C ASN A 128 -9.87 -3.02 11.53
#